data_dec896f11156a45e273ed94b43953dc4
#
_entry.id   dec896f11156a45e273ed94b43953dc4
#
_cell.length_a   1.000
_cell.length_b   1.000
_cell.length_c   1.000
_cell.angle_alpha   90.00
_cell.angle_beta   90.00
_cell.angle_gamma   90.00
#
_symmetry.space_group_name_H-M   'P 1'
#
loop_
_entity.id
_entity.type
_entity.pdbx_description
1 polymer ?
#
loop_
_entity_poly.entity_id
_entity_poly.type
_entity_poly.pdbx_seq_one_letter_code
_entity_poly.pdbx_strand_id
1 'polypeptide(L)'
;AGDSLLVMNSLLEKEGMGGKVQMVYFDPPYGIKYGSNFQPFVNKRDVKDGKDEDLTAEPEMIKAFRDTWELGIHSYLTYLRDRLLLARELLTESGSVFVQISDENVHHVREIMDEVFGMENFAQIIPFRKKLMPLGAKLLEGMCDYLIWYVKDVNTVKYRPLFQPTKPKASARWTNIEFPDGTRRKLTKEETENLDLLPKGTKIYRLVSQRAPSYSEASVYSFKFCGKIFNPPAGG
;
A
#
# COMPACT_ATOMS: atom_id res chain seq x y z
N ALA A 1 19.33 7.49 -20.40
CA ALA A 1 18.78 6.15 -20.29
C ALA A 1 19.94 5.20 -19.96
N GLY A 2 19.76 4.33 -19.00
CA GLY A 2 20.78 3.40 -18.55
C GLY A 2 20.29 2.57 -17.37
N ASP A 3 21.17 1.74 -16.81
CA ASP A 3 20.87 0.94 -15.63
C ASP A 3 20.54 1.80 -14.42
N SER A 4 19.50 1.44 -13.72
CA SER A 4 19.04 2.14 -12.52
C SER A 4 20.11 2.21 -11.41
N LEU A 5 20.98 1.20 -11.29
CA LEU A 5 22.09 1.22 -10.35
C LEU A 5 23.08 2.34 -10.66
N LEU A 6 23.52 2.45 -11.93
CA LEU A 6 24.45 3.49 -12.38
C LEU A 6 23.82 4.89 -12.30
N VAL A 7 22.53 5.00 -12.63
CA VAL A 7 21.81 6.27 -12.52
C VAL A 7 21.70 6.72 -11.07
N MET A 8 21.28 5.85 -10.15
CA MET A 8 21.16 6.19 -8.72
C MET A 8 22.54 6.53 -8.11
N ASN A 9 23.58 5.77 -8.46
CA ASN A 9 24.93 6.08 -8.02
C ASN A 9 25.40 7.44 -8.55
N SER A 10 25.13 7.77 -9.82
CA SER A 10 25.45 9.08 -10.39
C SER A 10 24.69 10.22 -9.70
N LEU A 11 23.44 10.01 -9.34
CA LEU A 11 22.65 10.98 -8.56
C LEU A 11 23.25 11.24 -7.18
N LEU A 12 23.75 10.21 -6.52
CA LEU A 12 24.42 10.34 -5.22
C LEU A 12 25.76 11.09 -5.37
N GLU A 13 26.65 10.59 -6.23
CA GLU A 13 28.04 11.04 -6.31
C GLU A 13 28.22 12.35 -7.05
N LYS A 14 27.49 12.58 -8.17
CA LYS A 14 27.67 13.74 -9.03
C LYS A 14 26.67 14.86 -8.77
N GLU A 15 25.42 14.49 -8.46
CA GLU A 15 24.35 15.48 -8.29
C GLU A 15 24.08 15.79 -6.80
N GLY A 16 24.76 15.11 -5.89
CA GLY A 16 24.59 15.31 -4.45
C GLY A 16 23.15 15.14 -3.97
N MET A 17 22.42 14.15 -4.55
CA MET A 17 21.02 13.90 -4.25
C MET A 17 20.79 13.05 -2.99
N GLY A 18 21.84 12.70 -2.24
CA GLY A 18 21.72 12.00 -0.97
C GLY A 18 20.78 12.70 -0.01
N GLY A 19 19.82 11.98 0.54
CA GLY A 19 18.82 12.52 1.47
C GLY A 19 17.84 13.54 0.90
N LYS A 20 17.68 13.63 -0.43
CA LYS A 20 16.80 14.64 -1.07
C LYS A 20 15.57 14.09 -1.77
N VAL A 21 15.45 12.77 -1.92
CA VAL A 21 14.34 12.12 -2.60
C VAL A 21 13.25 11.78 -1.59
N GLN A 22 12.02 12.23 -1.81
CA GLN A 22 10.91 11.99 -0.90
C GLN A 22 10.27 10.60 -1.09
N MET A 23 10.30 10.08 -2.31
CA MET A 23 9.68 8.80 -2.63
C MET A 23 10.46 8.09 -3.74
N VAL A 24 10.66 6.79 -3.56
CA VAL A 24 11.16 5.87 -4.58
C VAL A 24 10.10 4.82 -4.85
N TYR A 25 9.79 4.59 -6.12
CA TYR A 25 8.93 3.52 -6.58
C TYR A 25 9.74 2.57 -7.46
N PHE A 26 9.78 1.31 -7.04
CA PHE A 26 10.43 0.25 -7.80
C PHE A 26 9.39 -0.67 -8.43
N ASP A 27 9.51 -0.86 -9.74
CA ASP A 27 8.82 -1.92 -10.48
C ASP A 27 9.90 -2.82 -11.12
N PRO A 28 10.55 -3.70 -10.34
CA PRO A 28 11.63 -4.53 -10.82
C PRO A 28 11.09 -5.70 -11.66
N PRO A 29 11.94 -6.39 -12.41
CA PRO A 29 11.61 -7.73 -12.89
C PRO A 29 11.17 -8.60 -11.71
N TYR A 30 10.09 -9.40 -11.88
CA TYR A 30 9.52 -10.13 -10.73
C TYR A 30 10.26 -11.40 -10.35
N GLY A 31 11.40 -11.71 -11.02
CA GLY A 31 12.21 -12.89 -10.74
C GLY A 31 11.53 -14.21 -11.11
N ILE A 32 10.53 -14.16 -11.98
CA ILE A 32 9.77 -15.32 -12.45
C ILE A 32 10.53 -16.00 -13.58
N LYS A 33 10.57 -17.34 -13.60
CA LYS A 33 11.09 -18.07 -14.74
C LYS A 33 10.30 -17.71 -16.00
N TYR A 34 11.00 -17.40 -17.07
CA TYR A 34 10.41 -17.13 -18.37
C TYR A 34 9.47 -18.27 -18.78
N GLY A 35 8.32 -17.95 -19.27
CA GLY A 35 7.29 -18.90 -19.69
C GLY A 35 5.88 -18.36 -19.56
N SER A 36 5.69 -17.30 -18.79
CA SER A 36 4.39 -16.69 -18.58
C SER A 36 4.43 -15.15 -18.73
N ASN A 37 4.03 -14.67 -19.90
CA ASN A 37 3.55 -13.30 -20.12
C ASN A 37 4.53 -12.13 -20.29
N PHE A 38 5.85 -12.32 -20.38
CA PHE A 38 6.72 -11.21 -20.77
C PHE A 38 6.74 -11.10 -22.30
N GLN A 39 6.26 -9.97 -22.83
CA GLN A 39 6.39 -9.61 -24.24
C GLN A 39 7.44 -8.50 -24.38
N PRO A 40 8.70 -8.82 -24.69
CA PRO A 40 9.74 -7.80 -24.93
C PRO A 40 9.45 -6.99 -26.21
N PHE A 41 8.61 -7.50 -27.09
CA PHE A 41 8.23 -6.85 -28.35
C PHE A 41 6.72 -6.82 -28.55
N VAL A 42 6.19 -5.66 -28.92
CA VAL A 42 4.74 -5.41 -29.13
C VAL A 42 4.12 -6.36 -30.18
N ASN A 43 4.94 -6.90 -31.08
CA ASN A 43 4.50 -7.71 -32.24
C ASN A 43 4.84 -9.20 -32.14
N LYS A 44 5.41 -9.71 -31.04
CA LYS A 44 5.82 -11.12 -30.91
C LYS A 44 5.23 -11.75 -29.67
N ARG A 45 4.30 -12.69 -29.87
CA ARG A 45 3.52 -13.33 -28.79
C ARG A 45 4.24 -14.46 -28.06
N ASP A 46 5.24 -15.10 -28.71
CA ASP A 46 5.88 -16.29 -28.15
C ASP A 46 7.33 -15.98 -27.78
N VAL A 47 7.59 -15.87 -26.50
CA VAL A 47 8.94 -15.84 -25.94
C VAL A 47 9.26 -17.25 -25.44
N LYS A 48 10.32 -17.87 -25.99
CA LYS A 48 10.79 -19.18 -25.54
C LYS A 48 11.95 -19.04 -24.59
N ASP A 49 11.89 -19.78 -23.49
CA ASP A 49 12.99 -19.86 -22.53
C ASP A 49 14.32 -20.18 -23.20
N GLY A 50 15.37 -19.41 -22.89
CA GLY A 50 16.74 -19.68 -23.33
C GLY A 50 17.13 -19.10 -24.69
N LYS A 51 16.35 -18.24 -25.33
CA LYS A 51 16.76 -17.50 -26.52
C LYS A 51 17.10 -16.06 -26.22
N ASP A 52 18.39 -15.73 -26.31
CA ASP A 52 18.94 -14.37 -26.13
C ASP A 52 18.29 -13.32 -27.05
N GLU A 53 17.80 -13.76 -28.22
CA GLU A 53 17.13 -12.91 -29.24
C GLU A 53 15.79 -12.31 -28.73
N ASP A 54 15.19 -12.89 -27.72
CA ASP A 54 13.90 -12.49 -27.16
C ASP A 54 14.05 -11.55 -25.95
N LEU A 55 15.29 -11.19 -25.56
CA LEU A 55 15.59 -10.30 -24.45
C LEU A 55 15.59 -8.83 -24.90
N THR A 56 15.18 -7.93 -24.00
CA THR A 56 15.29 -6.48 -24.26
C THR A 56 16.75 -6.07 -24.38
N ALA A 57 17.02 -5.01 -25.15
CA ALA A 57 18.37 -4.51 -25.44
C ALA A 57 19.09 -3.86 -24.22
N GLU A 58 18.56 -3.98 -23.01
CA GLU A 58 19.21 -3.48 -21.79
C GLU A 58 20.17 -4.55 -21.23
N PRO A 59 21.49 -4.36 -21.32
CA PRO A 59 22.48 -5.40 -20.98
C PRO A 59 22.35 -5.95 -19.56
N GLU A 60 21.81 -5.15 -18.65
CA GLU A 60 21.69 -5.50 -17.24
C GLU A 60 20.41 -6.23 -16.91
N MET A 61 19.33 -5.96 -17.66
CA MET A 61 18.14 -6.81 -17.61
C MET A 61 18.49 -8.22 -18.15
N ILE A 62 19.27 -8.31 -19.23
CA ILE A 62 19.83 -9.55 -19.77
C ILE A 62 20.68 -10.24 -18.69
N LYS A 63 21.55 -9.51 -18.01
CA LYS A 63 22.40 -10.06 -16.95
C LYS A 63 21.58 -10.51 -15.74
N ALA A 64 20.62 -9.73 -15.27
CA ALA A 64 19.74 -10.11 -14.17
C ALA A 64 18.93 -11.38 -14.50
N PHE A 65 18.44 -11.51 -15.72
CA PHE A 65 17.74 -12.70 -16.16
C PHE A 65 18.67 -13.90 -16.32
N ARG A 66 19.86 -13.74 -16.91
CA ARG A 66 20.89 -14.80 -17.01
C ARG A 66 21.36 -15.25 -15.64
N ASP A 67 21.66 -14.32 -14.74
CA ASP A 67 22.11 -14.61 -13.39
C ASP A 67 21.00 -15.32 -12.58
N THR A 68 19.73 -14.96 -12.79
CA THR A 68 18.60 -15.67 -12.16
C THR A 68 18.48 -17.10 -12.69
N TRP A 69 18.85 -17.36 -13.93
CA TRP A 69 18.79 -18.70 -14.52
C TRP A 69 20.01 -19.56 -14.14
N GLU A 70 21.19 -19.00 -14.07
CA GLU A 70 22.39 -19.73 -13.73
C GLU A 70 22.56 -19.95 -12.23
N LEU A 71 22.30 -18.91 -11.42
CA LEU A 71 22.51 -18.92 -9.98
C LEU A 71 21.18 -18.96 -9.17
N GLY A 72 20.05 -18.98 -9.87
CA GLY A 72 18.71 -19.01 -9.28
C GLY A 72 18.30 -17.68 -8.65
N ILE A 73 17.40 -17.77 -7.69
CA ILE A 73 16.79 -16.60 -7.01
C ILE A 73 17.81 -15.67 -6.34
N HIS A 74 18.96 -16.18 -5.90
CA HIS A 74 19.96 -15.40 -5.17
C HIS A 74 20.56 -14.25 -5.99
N SER A 75 20.79 -14.44 -7.30
CA SER A 75 21.27 -13.35 -8.15
C SER A 75 20.26 -12.23 -8.29
N TYR A 76 18.98 -12.59 -8.43
CA TYR A 76 17.89 -11.62 -8.47
C TYR A 76 17.80 -10.83 -7.17
N LEU A 77 17.92 -11.50 -6.02
CA LEU A 77 17.86 -10.86 -4.72
C LEU A 77 19.05 -9.93 -4.48
N THR A 78 20.25 -10.31 -4.91
CA THR A 78 21.44 -9.45 -4.87
C THR A 78 21.25 -8.21 -5.74
N TYR A 79 20.77 -8.38 -6.97
CA TYR A 79 20.45 -7.29 -7.88
C TYR A 79 19.49 -6.28 -7.26
N LEU A 80 18.43 -6.75 -6.63
CA LEU A 80 17.42 -5.89 -5.99
C LEU A 80 17.97 -5.21 -4.75
N ARG A 81 18.72 -5.94 -3.91
CA ARG A 81 19.36 -5.43 -2.69
C ARG A 81 20.27 -4.24 -2.97
N ASP A 82 21.14 -4.36 -3.96
CA ASP A 82 22.10 -3.29 -4.29
C ASP A 82 21.38 -1.99 -4.68
N ARG A 83 20.28 -2.11 -5.41
CA ARG A 83 19.46 -0.95 -5.80
C ARG A 83 18.67 -0.37 -4.63
N LEU A 84 18.17 -1.19 -3.73
CA LEU A 84 17.48 -0.73 -2.52
C LEU A 84 18.41 -0.01 -1.56
N LEU A 85 19.69 -0.42 -1.46
CA LEU A 85 20.70 0.30 -0.68
C LEU A 85 20.91 1.72 -1.21
N LEU A 86 21.08 1.90 -2.51
CA LEU A 86 21.21 3.24 -3.11
C LEU A 86 19.93 4.06 -2.98
N ALA A 87 18.77 3.42 -3.09
CA ALA A 87 17.48 4.08 -2.88
C ALA A 87 17.35 4.62 -1.45
N ARG A 88 17.79 3.86 -0.45
CA ARG A 88 17.81 4.29 0.95
C ARG A 88 18.68 5.53 1.15
N GLU A 89 19.87 5.58 0.54
CA GLU A 89 20.75 6.76 0.60
C GLU A 89 20.16 7.99 -0.08
N LEU A 90 19.42 7.81 -1.17
CA LEU A 90 18.73 8.90 -1.85
C LEU A 90 17.57 9.49 -1.03
N LEU A 91 16.86 8.64 -0.24
CA LEU A 91 15.66 9.05 0.49
C LEU A 91 15.97 10.04 1.62
N THR A 92 15.08 11.06 1.75
CA THR A 92 15.00 11.90 2.96
C THR A 92 14.61 11.05 4.17
N GLU A 93 14.86 11.52 5.39
CA GLU A 93 14.47 10.82 6.62
C GLU A 93 12.93 10.59 6.66
N SER A 94 12.15 11.53 6.13
CA SER A 94 10.68 11.40 6.03
C SER A 94 10.20 10.63 4.79
N GLY A 95 11.12 10.05 4.02
CA GLY A 95 10.86 9.43 2.72
C GLY A 95 10.27 8.02 2.80
N SER A 96 9.73 7.58 1.68
CA SER A 96 9.10 6.27 1.51
C SER A 96 9.63 5.55 0.28
N VAL A 97 9.72 4.23 0.36
CA VAL A 97 9.99 3.34 -0.77
C VAL A 97 8.83 2.37 -0.97
N PHE A 98 8.45 2.18 -2.21
CA PHE A 98 7.46 1.20 -2.63
C PHE A 98 8.09 0.23 -3.62
N VAL A 99 7.91 -1.06 -3.41
CA VAL A 99 8.35 -2.10 -4.34
C VAL A 99 7.15 -2.88 -4.80
N GLN A 100 6.91 -2.89 -6.11
CA GLN A 100 5.87 -3.71 -6.72
C GLN A 100 6.42 -5.09 -7.01
N ILE A 101 5.67 -6.14 -6.65
CA ILE A 101 6.11 -7.53 -6.82
C ILE A 101 4.91 -8.48 -6.91
N SER A 102 5.11 -9.63 -7.55
CA SER A 102 4.13 -10.71 -7.61
C SER A 102 4.11 -11.55 -6.33
N ASP A 103 3.05 -12.36 -6.19
CA ASP A 103 2.87 -13.30 -5.09
C ASP A 103 4.04 -14.29 -4.93
N GLU A 104 4.68 -14.65 -6.03
CA GLU A 104 5.74 -15.66 -6.04
C GLU A 104 6.97 -15.23 -5.23
N ASN A 105 7.34 -13.95 -5.27
CA ASN A 105 8.57 -13.44 -4.65
C ASN A 105 8.34 -12.36 -3.59
N VAL A 106 7.09 -12.06 -3.22
CA VAL A 106 6.76 -11.04 -2.22
C VAL A 106 7.47 -11.28 -0.87
N HIS A 107 7.57 -12.52 -0.45
CA HIS A 107 8.23 -12.92 0.80
C HIS A 107 9.74 -12.66 0.76
N HIS A 108 10.43 -13.00 -0.32
CA HIS A 108 11.84 -12.74 -0.50
C HIS A 108 12.17 -11.24 -0.56
N VAL A 109 11.36 -10.48 -1.30
CA VAL A 109 11.54 -9.03 -1.39
C VAL A 109 11.29 -8.37 -0.03
N ARG A 110 10.32 -8.88 0.75
CA ARG A 110 10.07 -8.41 2.10
C ARG A 110 11.29 -8.62 3.01
N GLU A 111 11.93 -9.80 2.99
CA GLU A 111 13.12 -10.09 3.78
C GLU A 111 14.30 -9.16 3.44
N ILE A 112 14.53 -8.90 2.15
CA ILE A 112 15.56 -7.94 1.73
C ILE A 112 15.23 -6.52 2.20
N MET A 113 13.98 -6.11 2.13
CA MET A 113 13.58 -4.79 2.60
C MET A 113 13.71 -4.67 4.13
N ASP A 114 13.47 -5.73 4.89
CA ASP A 114 13.74 -5.80 6.32
C ASP A 114 15.25 -5.62 6.60
N GLU A 115 16.14 -6.26 5.80
CA GLU A 115 17.59 -6.09 5.92
C GLU A 115 18.03 -4.65 5.60
N VAL A 116 17.53 -4.08 4.51
CA VAL A 116 18.00 -2.77 4.03
C VAL A 116 17.41 -1.61 4.83
N PHE A 117 16.15 -1.63 5.16
CA PHE A 117 15.42 -0.51 5.80
C PHE A 117 15.22 -0.70 7.30
N GLY A 118 15.31 -1.92 7.82
CA GLY A 118 14.97 -2.29 9.19
C GLY A 118 13.50 -2.72 9.31
N MET A 119 13.24 -3.77 10.09
CA MET A 119 11.88 -4.29 10.33
C MET A 119 10.94 -3.25 10.95
N GLU A 120 11.47 -2.38 11.79
CA GLU A 120 10.75 -1.29 12.46
C GLU A 120 10.21 -0.24 11.49
N ASN A 121 10.82 -0.12 10.32
CA ASN A 121 10.46 0.82 9.27
C ASN A 121 9.48 0.24 8.24
N PHE A 122 8.99 -0.95 8.48
CA PHE A 122 7.91 -1.54 7.69
C PHE A 122 6.60 -0.79 7.90
N ALA A 123 5.99 -0.30 6.82
CA ALA A 123 4.70 0.37 6.89
C ALA A 123 3.55 -0.59 6.55
N GLN A 124 3.53 -1.19 5.36
CA GLN A 124 2.42 -2.06 4.94
C GLN A 124 2.74 -2.88 3.69
N ILE A 125 2.04 -4.01 3.51
CA ILE A 125 1.86 -4.69 2.23
C ILE A 125 0.46 -4.35 1.71
N ILE A 126 0.40 -3.78 0.51
CA ILE A 126 -0.83 -3.34 -0.13
C ILE A 126 -1.14 -4.27 -1.30
N PRO A 127 -2.10 -5.22 -1.17
CA PRO A 127 -2.51 -6.04 -2.29
C PRO A 127 -3.33 -5.20 -3.28
N PHE A 128 -3.10 -5.38 -4.56
CA PHE A 128 -3.93 -4.81 -5.60
C PHE A 128 -4.31 -5.86 -6.64
N ARG A 129 -5.53 -5.73 -7.15
CA ARG A 129 -6.08 -6.70 -8.09
C ARG A 129 -5.52 -6.49 -9.49
N LYS A 130 -4.81 -7.49 -10.04
CA LYS A 130 -4.26 -7.46 -11.40
C LYS A 130 -5.16 -8.06 -12.46
N LYS A 131 -6.06 -8.96 -12.08
CA LYS A 131 -6.97 -9.67 -12.99
C LYS A 131 -8.41 -9.53 -12.52
N LEU A 132 -9.34 -9.44 -13.46
CA LEU A 132 -10.78 -9.38 -13.17
C LEU A 132 -11.42 -10.77 -13.12
N MET A 133 -10.86 -11.75 -13.84
CA MET A 133 -11.39 -13.11 -13.98
C MET A 133 -10.24 -14.12 -13.89
N PRO A 134 -10.48 -15.30 -13.30
CA PRO A 134 -9.53 -16.41 -13.36
C PRO A 134 -9.39 -16.91 -14.81
N LEU A 135 -8.18 -17.30 -15.18
CA LEU A 135 -7.84 -17.78 -16.54
C LEU A 135 -7.73 -19.30 -16.64
N GLY A 136 -8.21 -20.05 -15.65
CA GLY A 136 -8.27 -21.51 -15.67
C GLY A 136 -7.10 -22.20 -15.00
N ALA A 137 -6.58 -21.65 -13.92
CA ALA A 137 -5.57 -22.32 -13.09
C ALA A 137 -6.09 -23.63 -12.51
N LYS A 138 -5.20 -24.63 -12.35
CA LYS A 138 -5.53 -25.93 -11.78
C LYS A 138 -5.98 -25.86 -10.32
N LEU A 139 -5.50 -24.84 -9.59
CA LEU A 139 -5.86 -24.53 -8.20
C LEU A 139 -6.43 -23.11 -8.14
N LEU A 140 -6.38 -22.48 -6.98
CA LEU A 140 -6.75 -21.07 -6.84
C LEU A 140 -5.75 -20.19 -7.61
N GLU A 141 -6.27 -19.32 -8.48
CA GLU A 141 -5.45 -18.42 -9.27
C GLU A 141 -5.06 -17.18 -8.47
N GLY A 142 -3.78 -16.79 -8.58
CA GLY A 142 -3.30 -15.52 -8.04
C GLY A 142 -3.95 -14.34 -8.76
N MET A 143 -4.81 -13.60 -8.07
CA MET A 143 -5.57 -12.47 -8.62
C MET A 143 -4.94 -11.12 -8.30
N CYS A 144 -3.95 -11.09 -7.40
CA CYS A 144 -3.33 -9.88 -6.87
C CYS A 144 -1.83 -9.88 -7.09
N ASP A 145 -1.27 -8.67 -7.20
CA ASP A 145 0.12 -8.37 -6.93
C ASP A 145 0.18 -7.42 -5.74
N TYR A 146 1.38 -7.06 -5.31
CA TYR A 146 1.61 -6.39 -4.04
C TYR A 146 2.49 -5.16 -4.23
N LEU A 147 2.21 -4.12 -3.45
CA LEU A 147 3.13 -3.03 -3.17
C LEU A 147 3.63 -3.21 -1.74
N ILE A 148 4.92 -3.42 -1.57
CA ILE A 148 5.56 -3.46 -0.26
C ILE A 148 6.03 -2.04 0.03
N TRP A 149 5.56 -1.47 1.15
CA TRP A 149 5.87 -0.11 1.56
C TRP A 149 6.74 -0.11 2.81
N TYR A 150 7.90 0.52 2.68
CA TYR A 150 8.80 0.87 3.78
C TYR A 150 9.00 2.38 3.83
N VAL A 151 9.39 2.85 4.97
CA VAL A 151 9.80 4.23 5.21
C VAL A 151 11.27 4.27 5.62
N LYS A 152 11.95 5.40 5.44
CA LYS A 152 13.33 5.51 5.89
C LYS A 152 13.44 5.55 7.41
N ASP A 153 12.54 6.30 8.06
CA ASP A 153 12.37 6.35 9.51
C ASP A 153 10.88 6.51 9.85
N VAL A 154 10.33 5.54 10.59
CA VAL A 154 8.92 5.50 10.97
C VAL A 154 8.50 6.68 11.86
N ASN A 155 9.44 7.26 12.63
CA ASN A 155 9.15 8.38 13.52
C ASN A 155 9.02 9.73 12.79
N THR A 156 9.59 9.83 11.60
CA THR A 156 9.64 11.09 10.84
C THR A 156 8.88 11.03 9.52
N VAL A 157 8.32 9.87 9.16
CA VAL A 157 7.65 9.65 7.88
C VAL A 157 6.58 10.70 7.57
N LYS A 158 6.60 11.22 6.36
CA LYS A 158 5.58 12.13 5.86
C LYS A 158 4.41 11.35 5.26
N TYR A 159 3.35 11.17 6.04
CA TYR A 159 2.13 10.50 5.61
C TYR A 159 0.94 11.46 5.60
N ARG A 160 0.17 11.43 4.52
CA ARG A 160 -1.09 12.17 4.40
C ARG A 160 -2.23 11.18 4.21
N PRO A 161 -3.10 10.99 5.21
CA PRO A 161 -4.22 10.08 5.11
C PRO A 161 -5.12 10.40 3.91
N LEU A 162 -5.47 9.37 3.15
CA LEU A 162 -6.39 9.48 2.04
C LEU A 162 -7.82 9.35 2.59
N PHE A 163 -8.51 10.47 2.71
CA PHE A 163 -9.92 10.49 3.04
C PHE A 163 -10.77 10.48 1.77
N GLN A 164 -11.63 9.49 1.63
CA GLN A 164 -12.68 9.53 0.64
C GLN A 164 -13.95 10.04 1.29
N PRO A 165 -14.63 11.05 0.69
CA PRO A 165 -15.95 11.44 1.15
C PRO A 165 -16.89 10.24 1.00
N THR A 166 -17.27 9.67 2.12
CA THR A 166 -18.28 8.61 2.16
C THR A 166 -19.62 9.26 1.88
N LYS A 167 -20.21 8.98 0.72
CA LYS A 167 -21.64 9.33 0.52
C LYS A 167 -22.42 8.60 1.61
N PRO A 168 -23.21 9.30 2.41
CA PRO A 168 -24.04 8.66 3.41
C PRO A 168 -24.94 7.67 2.68
N LYS A 169 -24.74 6.38 2.94
CA LYS A 169 -25.72 5.36 2.54
C LYS A 169 -26.61 5.16 3.75
N ALA A 170 -27.88 5.35 3.60
CA ALA A 170 -28.84 4.91 4.58
C ALA A 170 -28.59 3.41 4.82
N SER A 171 -28.09 3.09 6.00
CA SER A 171 -27.89 1.71 6.43
C SER A 171 -28.52 1.57 7.81
N ALA A 172 -28.78 0.35 8.23
CA ALA A 172 -29.37 0.05 9.55
C ALA A 172 -28.65 0.73 10.73
N ARG A 173 -27.44 1.27 10.53
CA ARG A 173 -26.63 1.94 11.55
C ARG A 173 -26.67 3.47 11.47
N TRP A 174 -26.98 4.07 10.30
CA TRP A 174 -27.00 5.51 10.06
C TRP A 174 -28.43 5.99 10.01
N THR A 175 -29.06 6.13 11.14
CA THR A 175 -30.51 6.34 11.27
C THR A 175 -30.89 7.71 11.80
N ASN A 176 -29.94 8.55 12.17
CA ASN A 176 -30.21 9.87 12.77
C ASN A 176 -29.76 10.98 11.83
N ILE A 177 -30.46 12.09 11.85
CA ILE A 177 -30.13 13.30 11.10
C ILE A 177 -30.08 14.52 12.01
N GLU A 178 -29.24 15.48 11.64
CA GLU A 178 -29.11 16.80 12.21
C GLU A 178 -29.32 17.81 11.09
N PHE A 179 -30.32 18.65 11.24
CA PHE A 179 -30.60 19.75 10.32
C PHE A 179 -29.63 20.93 10.54
N PRO A 180 -29.55 21.88 9.58
CA PRO A 180 -28.68 23.05 9.71
C PRO A 180 -28.98 23.93 10.94
N ASP A 181 -30.21 23.91 11.43
CA ASP A 181 -30.66 24.60 12.64
C ASP A 181 -30.29 23.88 13.95
N GLY A 182 -29.62 22.72 13.86
CA GLY A 182 -29.22 21.89 14.97
C GLY A 182 -30.30 20.94 15.51
N THR A 183 -31.50 20.94 14.94
CA THR A 183 -32.55 19.98 15.33
C THR A 183 -32.20 18.58 14.89
N ARG A 184 -32.53 17.58 15.71
CA ARG A 184 -32.15 16.18 15.51
C ARG A 184 -33.35 15.25 15.57
N ARG A 185 -33.44 14.33 14.62
CA ARG A 185 -34.43 13.24 14.61
C ARG A 185 -33.90 12.00 13.89
N LYS A 186 -34.68 10.93 13.94
CA LYS A 186 -34.43 9.74 13.11
C LYS A 186 -34.89 9.99 11.66
N LEU A 187 -34.26 9.29 10.71
CA LEU A 187 -34.72 9.19 9.34
C LEU A 187 -36.10 8.52 9.28
N THR A 188 -36.97 8.99 8.41
CA THR A 188 -38.18 8.26 8.03
C THR A 188 -37.83 7.10 7.08
N LYS A 189 -38.78 6.20 6.84
CA LYS A 189 -38.57 5.09 5.87
C LYS A 189 -38.31 5.63 4.46
N GLU A 190 -39.07 6.61 4.03
CA GLU A 190 -38.95 7.25 2.71
C GLU A 190 -37.58 7.94 2.55
N GLU A 191 -37.14 8.66 3.56
CA GLU A 191 -35.82 9.32 3.58
C GLU A 191 -34.66 8.31 3.62
N THR A 192 -34.89 7.12 4.20
CA THR A 192 -33.88 6.04 4.21
C THR A 192 -33.70 5.45 2.80
N GLU A 193 -34.78 5.38 2.03
CA GLU A 193 -34.77 4.89 0.64
C GLU A 193 -34.26 5.96 -0.33
N ASN A 194 -34.57 7.22 -0.07
CA ASN A 194 -34.16 8.35 -0.92
C ASN A 194 -33.66 9.54 -0.07
N LEU A 195 -32.34 9.63 0.06
CA LEU A 195 -31.68 10.71 0.82
C LEU A 195 -31.77 12.09 0.16
N ASP A 196 -32.14 12.17 -1.10
CA ASP A 196 -32.31 13.45 -1.82
C ASP A 196 -33.54 14.22 -1.33
N LEU A 197 -34.42 13.58 -0.55
CA LEU A 197 -35.53 14.23 0.13
C LEU A 197 -35.09 15.13 1.30
N LEU A 198 -33.85 14.96 1.78
CA LEU A 198 -33.36 15.75 2.88
C LEU A 198 -32.94 17.16 2.45
N PRO A 199 -33.22 18.19 3.27
CA PRO A 199 -32.75 19.54 3.01
C PRO A 199 -31.23 19.62 2.86
N LYS A 200 -30.74 20.49 1.98
CA LYS A 200 -29.31 20.74 1.80
C LYS A 200 -28.67 21.14 3.14
N GLY A 201 -27.51 20.54 3.44
CA GLY A 201 -26.79 20.79 4.69
C GLY A 201 -27.19 19.88 5.85
N THR A 202 -28.17 18.98 5.67
CA THR A 202 -28.50 17.95 6.68
C THR A 202 -27.35 16.97 6.82
N LYS A 203 -26.95 16.68 8.05
CA LYS A 203 -25.92 15.69 8.40
C LYS A 203 -26.57 14.39 8.84
N ILE A 204 -26.11 13.27 8.29
CA ILE A 204 -26.55 11.94 8.73
C ILE A 204 -25.50 11.40 9.69
N TYR A 205 -25.93 10.91 10.85
CA TYR A 205 -25.03 10.39 11.87
C TYR A 205 -25.56 9.11 12.53
N ARG A 206 -24.67 8.39 13.19
CA ARG A 206 -25.00 7.24 14.03
C ARG A 206 -24.56 7.50 15.46
N LEU A 207 -25.31 6.95 16.38
CA LEU A 207 -24.87 6.90 17.78
C LEU A 207 -23.87 5.73 17.91
N VAL A 208 -22.75 6.01 18.52
CA VAL A 208 -21.72 5.01 18.81
C VAL A 208 -21.54 4.96 20.31
N SER A 209 -21.52 3.75 20.89
CA SER A 209 -21.17 3.60 22.29
C SER A 209 -19.72 4.03 22.48
N GLN A 210 -19.49 4.87 23.49
CA GLN A 210 -18.14 5.27 23.89
C GLN A 210 -17.57 4.38 25.00
N ARG A 211 -18.26 3.28 25.32
CA ARG A 211 -17.74 2.29 26.25
C ARG A 211 -16.47 1.66 25.69
N ALA A 212 -15.45 1.54 26.51
CA ALA A 212 -14.27 0.74 26.20
C ALA A 212 -14.68 -0.73 25.96
N PRO A 213 -14.04 -1.46 25.03
CA PRO A 213 -14.33 -2.88 24.80
C PRO A 213 -14.05 -3.76 26.01
N SER A 214 -13.18 -3.33 26.91
CA SER A 214 -12.79 -4.00 28.15
C SER A 214 -12.77 -3.01 29.31
N TYR A 215 -13.01 -3.52 30.50
CA TYR A 215 -12.91 -2.72 31.72
C TYR A 215 -11.47 -2.20 31.92
N SER A 216 -11.36 -0.92 32.25
CA SER A 216 -10.12 -0.30 32.68
C SER A 216 -10.44 0.75 33.74
N GLU A 217 -9.79 0.68 34.90
CA GLU A 217 -9.97 1.67 35.99
C GLU A 217 -9.72 3.10 35.49
N ALA A 218 -8.75 3.30 34.59
CA ALA A 218 -8.45 4.61 34.03
C ALA A 218 -9.58 5.18 33.15
N SER A 219 -10.54 4.37 32.71
CA SER A 219 -11.71 4.80 31.92
C SER A 219 -12.98 5.04 32.76
N VAL A 220 -12.94 4.76 34.06
CA VAL A 220 -14.08 4.90 34.99
C VAL A 220 -13.96 6.21 35.75
N TYR A 221 -14.45 7.28 35.17
CA TYR A 221 -14.43 8.59 35.80
C TYR A 221 -15.70 9.41 35.50
N SER A 222 -16.08 10.26 36.41
CA SER A 222 -17.17 11.20 36.18
C SER A 222 -16.67 12.39 35.35
N PHE A 223 -17.44 12.85 34.38
CA PHE A 223 -17.08 13.99 33.55
C PHE A 223 -18.25 14.97 33.43
N LYS A 224 -17.92 16.26 33.31
CA LYS A 224 -18.90 17.33 33.14
C LYS A 224 -19.03 17.71 31.67
N PHE A 225 -20.25 17.67 31.15
CA PHE A 225 -20.55 18.07 29.78
C PHE A 225 -21.86 18.86 29.71
N CYS A 226 -21.87 19.99 29.04
CA CYS A 226 -23.04 20.89 28.94
C CYS A 226 -23.70 21.19 30.29
N GLY A 227 -22.91 21.45 31.35
CA GLY A 227 -23.38 21.75 32.68
C GLY A 227 -23.91 20.58 33.52
N LYS A 228 -23.97 19.35 32.94
CA LYS A 228 -24.39 18.11 33.62
C LYS A 228 -23.19 17.22 33.92
N ILE A 229 -23.27 16.52 35.05
CA ILE A 229 -22.29 15.52 35.45
C ILE A 229 -22.80 14.15 34.98
N PHE A 230 -21.97 13.44 34.26
CA PHE A 230 -22.21 12.06 33.79
C PHE A 230 -21.30 11.13 34.57
N ASN A 231 -21.89 10.10 35.15
CA ASN A 231 -21.20 9.06 35.88
C ASN A 231 -21.13 7.80 35.02
N PRO A 232 -20.06 7.00 35.11
CA PRO A 232 -20.02 5.70 34.46
C PRO A 232 -21.15 4.82 35.00
N PRO A 233 -21.76 3.95 34.17
CA PRO A 233 -22.77 3.01 34.63
C PRO A 233 -22.17 2.01 35.62
N ALA A 234 -22.96 1.52 36.57
CA ALA A 234 -22.54 0.46 37.48
C ALA A 234 -22.13 -0.79 36.67
N GLY A 235 -20.91 -1.24 36.88
CA GLY A 235 -20.34 -2.40 36.18
C GLY A 235 -19.43 -2.08 34.96
N GLY A 236 -19.00 -0.82 34.80
CA GLY A 236 -17.97 -0.42 33.79
C GLY A 236 -18.52 -0.24 32.39
#